data_eaa5467a87686a1cd96641718b2373a2
#
_entry.id   eaa5467a87686a1cd96641718b2373a2
#
_cell.length_a   1.000
_cell.length_b   1.000
_cell.length_c   1.000
_cell.angle_alpha   90.00
_cell.angle_beta   90.00
_cell.angle_gamma   90.00
#
_symmetry.space_group_name_H-M   'P 1'
#
loop_
_entity.id
_entity.type
_entity.pdbx_description
1 polymer ?
#
loop_
_entity_poly.entity_id
_entity_poly.type
_entity_poly.pdbx_seq_one_letter_code
_entity_poly.pdbx_strand_id
1 'polypeptide(L)'
;RRFKTKLIAMGMCGYDRVIVEPSGIFDVDEFFDVLREEPLDQWYEIGSVITIMNAKLEDTLSEEAEYLLASEAANAGCVVLSRSQDASPEEIAKTRAHLNCALQAVHCSRQFGDEIIEKNWEDFTEQDLERIQNSGYHVEDYTKLHFPEEERFQSVCVMNQEMTRQELEKKVQQLFAEASYGNVFRVKGFLELPDGNWMELNATRHEMTFTICTEGQKVVIVIGEKLNQPM
;
A
#
# COMPACT_ATOMS: atom_id res chain seq x y z
N ARG A 1 -5.00 17.45 7.04
CA ARG A 1 -4.37 18.53 7.84
C ARG A 1 -2.92 18.24 8.22
N ARG A 2 -2.59 17.06 8.80
CA ARG A 2 -1.19 16.69 9.18
C ARG A 2 -0.27 16.56 7.98
N PHE A 3 -0.75 16.03 6.87
CA PHE A 3 0.01 15.84 5.64
C PHE A 3 0.45 17.20 5.05
N LYS A 4 -0.48 18.14 4.87
CA LYS A 4 -0.18 19.50 4.41
C LYS A 4 0.92 20.18 5.25
N THR A 5 0.81 20.08 6.59
CA THR A 5 1.82 20.67 7.51
C THR A 5 3.20 20.07 7.29
N LYS A 6 3.30 18.75 7.04
CA LYS A 6 4.59 18.10 6.73
C LYS A 6 5.18 18.59 5.41
N LEU A 7 4.37 18.72 4.37
CA LEU A 7 4.83 19.24 3.08
C LEU A 7 5.30 20.70 3.20
N ILE A 8 4.59 21.54 3.95
CA ILE A 8 5.05 22.91 4.21
C ILE A 8 6.43 22.89 4.89
N ALA A 9 6.62 22.06 5.91
CA ALA A 9 7.91 21.95 6.59
C ALA A 9 9.04 21.46 5.64
N MET A 10 8.75 20.48 4.77
CA MET A 10 9.71 19.99 3.78
C MET A 10 10.07 21.06 2.75
N GLY A 11 9.08 21.82 2.27
CA GLY A 11 9.33 22.94 1.35
C GLY A 11 10.22 24.02 1.95
N MET A 12 10.04 24.32 3.26
CA MET A 12 10.92 25.27 3.97
C MET A 12 12.36 24.76 4.15
N CYS A 13 12.59 23.45 4.07
CA CYS A 13 13.94 22.87 4.12
C CYS A 13 14.72 23.00 2.81
N GLY A 14 14.07 23.38 1.71
CA GLY A 14 14.71 23.61 0.42
C GLY A 14 15.20 22.34 -0.29
N TYR A 15 14.50 21.22 -0.12
CA TYR A 15 14.80 19.99 -0.83
C TYR A 15 14.43 20.11 -2.32
N ASP A 16 15.28 19.59 -3.18
CA ASP A 16 15.03 19.53 -4.63
C ASP A 16 13.92 18.52 -4.98
N ARG A 17 13.73 17.49 -4.15
CA ARG A 17 12.72 16.46 -4.33
C ARG A 17 12.23 15.92 -3.00
N VAL A 18 10.93 15.71 -2.91
CA VAL A 18 10.26 15.03 -1.79
C VAL A 18 9.59 13.77 -2.31
N ILE A 19 9.94 12.62 -1.73
CA ILE A 19 9.31 11.33 -2.00
C ILE A 19 8.27 11.09 -0.91
N VAL A 20 7.04 10.80 -1.33
CA VAL A 20 5.93 10.52 -0.43
C VAL A 20 5.51 9.08 -0.62
N GLU A 21 5.58 8.30 0.45
CA GLU A 21 4.99 6.96 0.53
C GLU A 21 3.76 7.03 1.44
N PRO A 22 2.55 7.10 0.90
CA PRO A 22 1.33 7.05 1.70
C PRO A 22 1.05 5.62 2.17
N SER A 23 0.05 5.45 3.05
CA SER A 23 -0.46 4.11 3.33
C SER A 23 -1.20 3.57 2.10
N GLY A 24 -1.20 2.23 1.91
CA GLY A 24 -1.89 1.59 0.78
C GLY A 24 -3.43 1.67 0.81
N ILE A 25 -3.98 2.56 1.61
CA ILE A 25 -5.41 2.90 1.69
C ILE A 25 -5.62 4.41 1.53
N PHE A 26 -4.67 5.08 0.89
CA PHE A 26 -4.65 6.52 0.75
C PHE A 26 -5.42 6.94 -0.51
N ASP A 27 -6.30 7.93 -0.37
CA ASP A 27 -7.02 8.52 -1.49
C ASP A 27 -6.07 9.41 -2.32
N VAL A 28 -5.80 9.01 -3.56
CA VAL A 28 -4.91 9.72 -4.48
C VAL A 28 -5.46 11.10 -4.85
N ASP A 29 -6.78 11.23 -4.97
CA ASP A 29 -7.42 12.51 -5.27
C ASP A 29 -7.23 13.51 -4.13
N GLU A 30 -7.37 13.07 -2.88
CA GLU A 30 -7.12 13.91 -1.70
C GLU A 30 -5.67 14.41 -1.67
N PHE A 31 -4.72 13.60 -2.14
CA PHE A 31 -3.33 14.01 -2.28
C PHE A 31 -3.16 15.14 -3.30
N PHE A 32 -3.74 15.02 -4.47
CA PHE A 32 -3.69 16.06 -5.51
C PHE A 32 -4.37 17.34 -5.04
N ASP A 33 -5.50 17.25 -4.37
CA ASP A 33 -6.22 18.40 -3.84
C ASP A 33 -5.38 19.16 -2.82
N VAL A 34 -4.70 18.46 -1.91
CA VAL A 34 -3.78 19.09 -0.94
C VAL A 34 -2.64 19.83 -1.63
N LEU A 35 -2.08 19.29 -2.72
CA LEU A 35 -0.99 19.93 -3.45
C LEU A 35 -1.45 21.19 -4.23
N ARG A 36 -2.73 21.29 -4.55
CA ARG A 36 -3.32 22.47 -5.20
C ARG A 36 -3.69 23.59 -4.23
N GLU A 37 -3.59 23.35 -2.91
CA GLU A 37 -3.83 24.38 -1.91
C GLU A 37 -2.61 25.26 -1.68
N GLU A 38 -2.83 26.57 -1.43
CA GLU A 38 -1.76 27.49 -1.02
C GLU A 38 -1.13 27.07 0.32
N PRO A 39 0.20 27.19 0.49
CA PRO A 39 1.20 27.66 -0.48
C PRO A 39 1.82 26.54 -1.32
N LEU A 40 1.33 25.28 -1.22
CA LEU A 40 1.95 24.11 -1.83
C LEU A 40 1.90 24.15 -3.36
N ASP A 41 0.84 24.72 -3.92
CA ASP A 41 0.67 24.94 -5.37
C ASP A 41 1.78 25.78 -6.01
N GLN A 42 2.43 26.63 -5.19
CA GLN A 42 3.54 27.49 -5.63
C GLN A 42 4.91 26.88 -5.36
N TRP A 43 4.99 25.90 -4.45
CA TRP A 43 6.25 25.35 -3.97
C TRP A 43 6.56 23.97 -4.56
N TYR A 44 5.55 23.26 -5.01
CA TYR A 44 5.68 21.89 -5.48
C TYR A 44 5.17 21.72 -6.90
N GLU A 45 5.89 20.93 -7.64
CA GLU A 45 5.46 20.36 -8.89
C GLU A 45 5.33 18.84 -8.71
N ILE A 46 4.24 18.27 -9.22
CA ILE A 46 4.04 16.82 -9.18
C ILE A 46 4.98 16.19 -10.20
N GLY A 47 5.89 15.37 -9.73
CA GLY A 47 6.83 14.62 -10.56
C GLY A 47 6.20 13.34 -11.11
N SER A 48 6.44 12.22 -10.43
CA SER A 48 5.91 10.92 -10.85
C SER A 48 5.02 10.32 -9.80
N VAL A 49 3.91 9.73 -10.24
CA VAL A 49 3.01 8.91 -9.43
C VAL A 49 3.26 7.45 -9.81
N ILE A 50 3.68 6.65 -8.83
CA ILE A 50 4.07 5.26 -9.03
C ILE A 50 3.14 4.39 -8.19
N THR A 51 2.41 3.49 -8.85
CA THR A 51 1.61 2.49 -8.15
C THR A 51 2.41 1.20 -8.03
N ILE A 52 2.55 0.69 -6.81
CA ILE A 52 3.24 -0.57 -6.54
C ILE A 52 2.20 -1.58 -6.10
N MET A 53 2.02 -2.64 -6.88
CA MET A 53 1.07 -3.69 -6.59
C MET A 53 1.74 -5.06 -6.56
N ASN A 54 1.12 -6.03 -5.88
CA ASN A 54 1.62 -7.39 -5.83
C ASN A 54 1.45 -8.07 -7.19
N ALA A 55 2.50 -8.74 -7.68
CA ALA A 55 2.44 -9.52 -8.92
C ALA A 55 1.46 -10.71 -8.84
N LYS A 56 1.17 -11.18 -7.62
CA LYS A 56 0.12 -12.17 -7.31
C LYS A 56 -1.04 -11.47 -6.62
N LEU A 57 -1.90 -10.85 -7.38
CA LEU A 57 -3.14 -10.27 -6.86
C LEU A 57 -4.12 -11.39 -6.50
N GLU A 58 -4.88 -11.21 -5.43
CA GLU A 58 -5.93 -12.16 -5.06
C GLU A 58 -7.02 -12.21 -6.15
N ASP A 59 -7.62 -13.39 -6.35
CA ASP A 59 -8.63 -13.60 -7.38
C ASP A 59 -9.92 -12.81 -7.16
N THR A 60 -10.20 -12.51 -5.89
CA THR A 60 -11.38 -11.74 -5.46
C THR A 60 -10.97 -10.73 -4.42
N LEU A 61 -11.16 -9.47 -4.74
CA LEU A 61 -11.00 -8.36 -3.82
C LEU A 61 -12.38 -7.88 -3.33
N SER A 62 -12.42 -7.15 -2.23
CA SER A 62 -13.62 -6.42 -1.84
C SER A 62 -13.89 -5.27 -2.82
N GLU A 63 -15.11 -4.77 -2.85
CA GLU A 63 -15.49 -3.64 -3.71
C GLU A 63 -14.62 -2.40 -3.43
N GLU A 64 -14.31 -2.14 -2.16
CA GLU A 64 -13.41 -1.06 -1.76
C GLU A 64 -11.98 -1.29 -2.26
N ALA A 65 -11.44 -2.53 -2.15
CA ALA A 65 -10.11 -2.86 -2.62
C ALA A 65 -10.00 -2.76 -4.16
N GLU A 66 -11.04 -3.18 -4.89
CA GLU A 66 -11.13 -3.01 -6.35
C GLU A 66 -11.12 -1.53 -6.72
N TYR A 67 -11.89 -0.73 -6.00
CA TYR A 67 -11.94 0.72 -6.23
C TYR A 67 -10.59 1.40 -5.94
N LEU A 68 -9.94 1.07 -4.81
CA LEU A 68 -8.62 1.61 -4.48
C LEU A 68 -7.58 1.22 -5.54
N LEU A 69 -7.56 -0.05 -5.94
CA LEU A 69 -6.69 -0.53 -7.01
C LEU A 69 -6.86 0.31 -8.29
N ALA A 70 -8.10 0.54 -8.70
CA ALA A 70 -8.42 1.32 -9.88
C ALA A 70 -8.02 2.80 -9.71
N SER A 71 -8.35 3.44 -8.58
CA SER A 71 -8.08 4.86 -8.33
C SER A 71 -6.58 5.17 -8.26
N GLU A 72 -5.80 4.30 -7.62
CA GLU A 72 -4.35 4.43 -7.54
C GLU A 72 -3.70 4.25 -8.91
N ALA A 73 -4.17 3.28 -9.70
CA ALA A 73 -3.61 3.04 -11.03
C ALA A 73 -4.05 4.07 -12.07
N ALA A 74 -5.27 4.62 -11.98
CA ALA A 74 -5.78 5.60 -12.92
C ALA A 74 -4.85 6.80 -13.07
N ASN A 75 -4.30 7.28 -11.98
CA ASN A 75 -3.44 8.47 -11.95
C ASN A 75 -1.93 8.15 -12.05
N ALA A 76 -1.53 6.88 -12.03
CA ALA A 76 -0.13 6.50 -12.04
C ALA A 76 0.56 6.81 -13.38
N GLY A 77 1.78 7.33 -13.36
CA GLY A 77 2.66 7.40 -14.53
C GLY A 77 3.18 6.03 -14.92
N CYS A 78 3.43 5.16 -13.95
CA CYS A 78 3.73 3.75 -14.17
C CYS A 78 3.20 2.87 -13.04
N VAL A 79 3.03 1.58 -13.34
CA VAL A 79 2.74 0.53 -12.37
C VAL A 79 3.95 -0.40 -12.27
N VAL A 80 4.36 -0.71 -11.05
CA VAL A 80 5.46 -1.63 -10.77
C VAL A 80 4.91 -2.84 -10.03
N LEU A 81 5.14 -4.05 -10.55
CA LEU A 81 4.77 -5.28 -9.88
C LEU A 81 5.85 -5.68 -8.89
N SER A 82 5.52 -5.62 -7.61
CA SER A 82 6.36 -6.16 -6.55
C SER A 82 6.27 -7.68 -6.49
N ARG A 83 7.33 -8.35 -6.04
CA ARG A 83 7.41 -9.80 -5.93
C ARG A 83 7.21 -10.55 -7.26
N SER A 84 7.58 -9.93 -8.36
CA SER A 84 7.50 -10.55 -9.69
C SER A 84 8.35 -11.82 -9.81
N GLN A 85 9.42 -11.94 -9.02
CA GLN A 85 10.23 -13.16 -8.94
C GLN A 85 9.48 -14.37 -8.36
N ASP A 86 8.42 -14.14 -7.58
CA ASP A 86 7.62 -15.17 -6.92
C ASP A 86 6.38 -15.57 -7.76
N ALA A 87 6.15 -14.88 -8.87
CA ALA A 87 4.98 -15.04 -9.72
C ALA A 87 5.31 -15.72 -11.04
N SER A 88 4.44 -16.62 -11.50
CA SER A 88 4.51 -17.17 -12.84
C SER A 88 4.05 -16.15 -13.89
N PRO A 89 4.43 -16.33 -15.16
CA PRO A 89 3.94 -15.47 -16.24
C PRO A 89 2.41 -15.43 -16.36
N GLU A 90 1.74 -16.53 -16.04
CA GLU A 90 0.28 -16.63 -16.04
C GLU A 90 -0.34 -15.82 -14.90
N GLU A 91 0.26 -15.85 -13.71
CA GLU A 91 -0.19 -15.05 -12.56
C GLU A 91 -0.01 -13.55 -12.83
N ILE A 92 1.11 -13.15 -13.44
CA ILE A 92 1.35 -11.76 -13.86
C ILE A 92 0.32 -11.32 -14.90
N ALA A 93 0.07 -12.13 -15.92
CA ALA A 93 -0.93 -11.83 -16.95
C ALA A 93 -2.35 -11.70 -16.34
N LYS A 94 -2.67 -12.54 -15.36
CA LYS A 94 -3.93 -12.49 -14.61
C LYS A 94 -4.05 -11.21 -13.78
N THR A 95 -2.99 -10.82 -13.08
CA THR A 95 -2.93 -9.57 -12.31
C THR A 95 -3.12 -8.35 -13.21
N ARG A 96 -2.48 -8.32 -14.40
CA ARG A 96 -2.67 -7.25 -15.39
C ARG A 96 -4.12 -7.19 -15.90
N ALA A 97 -4.71 -8.35 -16.21
CA ALA A 97 -6.10 -8.42 -16.64
C ALA A 97 -7.06 -7.94 -15.56
N HIS A 98 -6.81 -8.32 -14.29
CA HIS A 98 -7.58 -7.88 -13.14
C HIS A 98 -7.54 -6.36 -12.97
N LEU A 99 -6.34 -5.74 -13.03
CA LEU A 99 -6.17 -4.30 -12.97
C LEU A 99 -7.00 -3.59 -14.06
N ASN A 100 -6.94 -4.08 -15.28
CA ASN A 100 -7.71 -3.50 -16.40
C ASN A 100 -9.22 -3.66 -16.21
N CYS A 101 -9.68 -4.77 -15.62
CA CYS A 101 -11.09 -4.96 -15.25
C CYS A 101 -11.52 -3.99 -14.15
N ALA A 102 -10.69 -3.77 -13.12
CA ALA A 102 -10.97 -2.81 -12.05
C ALA A 102 -11.10 -1.37 -12.59
N LEU A 103 -10.22 -0.95 -13.51
CA LEU A 103 -10.31 0.34 -14.18
C LEU A 103 -11.61 0.49 -14.99
N GLN A 104 -12.00 -0.56 -15.73
CA GLN A 104 -13.26 -0.56 -16.46
C GLN A 104 -14.48 -0.48 -15.55
N ALA A 105 -14.44 -1.11 -14.38
CA ALA A 105 -15.54 -1.09 -13.41
C ALA A 105 -15.81 0.32 -12.87
N VAL A 106 -14.79 1.16 -12.78
CA VAL A 106 -14.94 2.58 -12.42
C VAL A 106 -15.08 3.51 -13.63
N HIS A 107 -15.33 2.97 -14.82
CA HIS A 107 -15.46 3.72 -16.07
C HIS A 107 -14.21 4.53 -16.47
N CYS A 108 -13.04 4.13 -16.02
CA CYS A 108 -11.78 4.70 -16.47
C CYS A 108 -11.43 4.18 -17.86
N SER A 109 -11.04 5.07 -18.76
CA SER A 109 -10.69 4.70 -20.14
C SER A 109 -9.31 4.08 -20.26
N ARG A 110 -8.49 4.20 -19.23
CA ARG A 110 -7.11 3.73 -19.21
C ARG A 110 -7.02 2.20 -19.23
N GLN A 111 -6.03 1.70 -19.96
CA GLN A 111 -5.69 0.29 -20.04
C GLN A 111 -4.18 0.15 -19.96
N PHE A 112 -3.71 -0.78 -19.15
CA PHE A 112 -2.29 -1.08 -19.00
C PHE A 112 -1.89 -2.25 -19.89
N GLY A 113 -0.81 -2.07 -20.62
CA GLY A 113 -0.12 -3.09 -21.42
C GLY A 113 1.34 -3.22 -20.98
N ASP A 114 2.25 -2.89 -21.89
CA ASP A 114 3.71 -2.95 -21.65
C ASP A 114 4.26 -1.81 -20.76
N GLU A 115 3.40 -0.93 -20.29
CA GLU A 115 3.75 0.13 -19.34
C GLU A 115 4.03 -0.41 -17.94
N ILE A 116 3.47 -1.59 -17.61
CA ILE A 116 3.72 -2.27 -16.33
C ILE A 116 5.17 -2.75 -16.28
N ILE A 117 5.82 -2.46 -15.18
CA ILE A 117 7.18 -2.93 -14.92
C ILE A 117 7.07 -4.24 -14.13
N GLU A 118 7.37 -5.35 -14.79
CA GLU A 118 7.22 -6.73 -14.28
C GLU A 118 8.55 -7.36 -13.84
N LYS A 119 9.56 -6.54 -13.65
CA LYS A 119 10.94 -6.96 -13.40
C LYS A 119 11.20 -7.08 -11.89
N ASN A 120 11.96 -8.10 -11.47
CA ASN A 120 12.47 -8.17 -10.11
C ASN A 120 13.30 -6.91 -9.80
N TRP A 121 13.09 -6.32 -8.64
CA TRP A 121 13.78 -5.09 -8.22
C TRP A 121 15.32 -5.25 -8.18
N GLU A 122 15.84 -6.45 -7.90
CA GLU A 122 17.27 -6.76 -7.91
C GLU A 122 17.88 -6.68 -9.32
N ASP A 123 17.06 -6.85 -10.36
CA ASP A 123 17.46 -6.80 -11.75
C ASP A 123 17.22 -5.41 -12.38
N PHE A 124 16.81 -4.42 -11.62
CA PHE A 124 16.60 -3.06 -12.12
C PHE A 124 17.92 -2.46 -12.58
N THR A 125 17.90 -1.97 -13.79
CA THR A 125 18.98 -1.20 -14.37
C THR A 125 18.80 0.29 -14.10
N GLU A 126 19.83 1.07 -14.32
CA GLU A 126 19.77 2.54 -14.25
C GLU A 126 18.68 3.11 -15.18
N GLN A 127 18.50 2.52 -16.35
CA GLN A 127 17.44 2.89 -17.30
C GLN A 127 16.03 2.58 -16.76
N ASP A 128 15.85 1.47 -16.06
CA ASP A 128 14.56 1.14 -15.41
C ASP A 128 14.22 2.18 -14.33
N LEU A 129 15.21 2.56 -13.52
CA LEU A 129 15.03 3.57 -12.48
C LEU A 129 14.75 4.96 -13.08
N GLU A 130 15.44 5.34 -14.15
CA GLU A 130 15.17 6.58 -14.87
C GLU A 130 13.75 6.59 -15.47
N ARG A 131 13.31 5.46 -16.04
CA ARG A 131 11.95 5.30 -16.57
C ARG A 131 10.91 5.50 -15.46
N ILE A 132 11.09 4.87 -14.29
CA ILE A 132 10.20 5.01 -13.14
C ILE A 132 10.20 6.46 -12.66
N GLN A 133 11.38 7.04 -12.50
CA GLN A 133 11.56 8.39 -11.98
C GLN A 133 10.93 9.47 -12.87
N ASN A 134 10.88 9.24 -14.17
CA ASN A 134 10.38 10.17 -15.17
C ASN A 134 9.05 9.72 -15.79
N SER A 135 8.33 8.81 -15.13
CA SER A 135 7.06 8.30 -15.64
C SER A 135 5.93 9.35 -15.63
N GLY A 136 6.10 10.42 -14.86
CA GLY A 136 5.07 11.45 -14.74
C GLY A 136 3.83 10.97 -13.99
N TYR A 137 2.69 11.53 -14.35
CA TYR A 137 1.38 11.13 -13.82
C TYR A 137 0.28 11.40 -14.86
N HIS A 138 -0.88 10.81 -14.65
CA HIS A 138 -2.08 11.06 -15.43
C HIS A 138 -3.15 11.74 -14.57
N VAL A 139 -4.08 12.40 -15.22
CA VAL A 139 -5.31 12.88 -14.61
C VAL A 139 -6.44 12.28 -15.41
N GLU A 140 -6.98 11.17 -14.91
CA GLU A 140 -8.00 10.40 -15.60
C GLU A 140 -9.38 10.66 -14.97
N ASP A 141 -10.39 10.68 -15.81
CA ASP A 141 -11.77 10.70 -15.35
C ASP A 141 -12.22 9.28 -15.02
N TYR A 142 -12.75 9.09 -13.82
CA TYR A 142 -13.37 7.85 -13.38
C TYR A 142 -14.47 8.10 -12.36
N THR A 143 -15.35 7.13 -12.17
CA THR A 143 -16.45 7.22 -11.21
C THR A 143 -15.92 7.12 -9.79
N LYS A 144 -16.08 8.19 -9.01
CA LYS A 144 -15.70 8.19 -7.58
C LYS A 144 -16.77 7.49 -6.76
N LEU A 145 -16.38 6.43 -6.09
CA LEU A 145 -17.21 5.71 -5.15
C LEU A 145 -16.98 6.23 -3.74
N HIS A 146 -18.05 6.29 -2.96
CA HIS A 146 -17.99 6.66 -1.55
C HIS A 146 -18.40 5.48 -0.70
N PHE A 147 -17.47 5.02 0.13
CA PHE A 147 -17.72 3.95 1.08
C PHE A 147 -18.04 4.53 2.46
N PRO A 148 -19.05 3.98 3.19
CA PRO A 148 -19.30 4.32 4.58
C PRO A 148 -18.04 4.09 5.43
N GLU A 149 -17.85 4.87 6.51
CA GLU A 149 -16.68 4.72 7.39
C GLU A 149 -16.51 3.29 7.93
N GLU A 150 -17.63 2.60 8.14
CA GLU A 150 -17.70 1.22 8.64
C GLU A 150 -17.19 0.19 7.63
N GLU A 151 -17.22 0.51 6.34
CA GLU A 151 -16.75 -0.33 5.24
C GLU A 151 -15.33 0.00 4.80
N ARG A 152 -14.78 1.12 5.25
CA ARG A 152 -13.42 1.53 4.93
C ARG A 152 -12.38 0.64 5.59
N PHE A 153 -11.22 0.59 4.96
CA PHE A 153 -10.05 -0.03 5.57
C PHE A 153 -9.75 0.59 6.92
N GLN A 154 -9.55 -0.27 7.89
CA GLN A 154 -9.29 0.09 9.27
C GLN A 154 -7.92 -0.42 9.69
N SER A 155 -7.29 0.29 10.62
CA SER A 155 -6.10 -0.18 11.29
C SER A 155 -6.31 -0.14 12.81
N VAL A 156 -6.08 -1.26 13.46
CA VAL A 156 -6.12 -1.40 14.91
C VAL A 156 -4.69 -1.55 15.42
N CYS A 157 -4.27 -0.60 16.27
CA CYS A 157 -2.94 -0.62 16.89
C CYS A 157 -3.05 -1.17 18.31
N VAL A 158 -2.38 -2.28 18.57
CA VAL A 158 -2.26 -2.90 19.89
C VAL A 158 -0.86 -2.63 20.42
N MET A 159 -0.77 -1.86 21.51
CA MET A 159 0.51 -1.40 22.05
C MET A 159 0.87 -2.14 23.34
N ASN A 160 2.17 -2.20 23.62
CA ASN A 160 2.73 -2.68 24.87
C ASN A 160 2.32 -4.11 25.27
N GLN A 161 2.08 -4.97 24.28
CA GLN A 161 1.81 -6.38 24.54
C GLN A 161 3.12 -7.12 24.82
N GLU A 162 3.12 -7.88 25.91
CA GLU A 162 4.18 -8.81 26.23
C GLU A 162 3.73 -10.21 25.84
N MET A 163 4.37 -10.78 24.83
CA MET A 163 4.07 -12.12 24.36
C MET A 163 5.31 -12.75 23.71
N THR A 164 5.36 -14.04 23.71
CA THR A 164 6.38 -14.79 22.99
C THR A 164 6.08 -14.81 21.49
N ARG A 165 7.10 -15.12 20.68
CA ARG A 165 6.93 -15.34 19.24
C ARG A 165 5.82 -16.36 18.93
N GLN A 166 5.78 -17.48 19.66
CA GLN A 166 4.78 -18.53 19.42
C GLN A 166 3.37 -18.08 19.74
N GLU A 167 3.18 -17.28 20.79
CA GLU A 167 1.87 -16.71 21.14
C GLU A 167 1.42 -15.71 20.09
N LEU A 168 2.33 -14.84 19.61
CA LEU A 168 2.03 -13.88 18.55
C LEU A 168 1.66 -14.62 17.24
N GLU A 169 2.44 -15.61 16.83
CA GLU A 169 2.16 -16.42 15.64
C GLU A 169 0.78 -17.06 15.70
N LYS A 170 0.44 -17.69 16.84
CA LYS A 170 -0.87 -18.32 17.03
C LYS A 170 -2.01 -17.30 16.96
N LYS A 171 -1.86 -16.14 17.60
CA LYS A 171 -2.87 -15.07 17.56
C LYS A 171 -3.05 -14.54 16.13
N VAL A 172 -1.98 -14.35 15.40
CA VAL A 172 -2.03 -13.87 14.00
C VAL A 172 -2.73 -14.89 13.10
N GLN A 173 -2.45 -16.19 13.28
CA GLN A 173 -3.17 -17.24 12.56
C GLN A 173 -4.68 -17.22 12.88
N GLN A 174 -5.06 -17.01 14.13
CA GLN A 174 -6.47 -16.87 14.52
C GLN A 174 -7.12 -15.63 13.89
N LEU A 175 -6.43 -14.49 13.84
CA LEU A 175 -6.93 -13.27 13.20
C LEU A 175 -7.27 -13.47 11.72
N PHE A 176 -6.49 -14.28 10.99
CA PHE A 176 -6.77 -14.60 9.60
C PHE A 176 -7.84 -15.69 9.42
N ALA A 177 -7.99 -16.60 10.38
CA ALA A 177 -8.88 -17.74 10.27
C ALA A 177 -10.31 -17.46 10.72
N GLU A 178 -10.51 -16.58 11.69
CA GLU A 178 -11.80 -16.37 12.34
C GLU A 178 -12.46 -15.09 11.82
N ALA A 179 -13.60 -15.25 11.13
CA ALA A 179 -14.40 -14.13 10.61
C ALA A 179 -14.92 -13.16 11.70
N SER A 180 -14.91 -13.58 12.97
CA SER A 180 -15.30 -12.74 14.10
C SER A 180 -14.42 -11.50 14.28
N TYR A 181 -13.17 -11.53 13.81
CA TYR A 181 -12.26 -10.40 13.85
C TYR A 181 -12.41 -9.42 12.67
N GLY A 182 -13.28 -9.72 11.72
CA GLY A 182 -13.43 -8.99 10.47
C GLY A 182 -12.58 -9.59 9.33
N ASN A 183 -12.44 -8.85 8.26
CA ASN A 183 -11.64 -9.26 7.10
C ASN A 183 -10.21 -8.71 7.24
N VAL A 184 -9.34 -9.47 7.90
CA VAL A 184 -7.94 -9.08 8.13
C VAL A 184 -7.12 -9.34 6.87
N PHE A 185 -6.40 -8.32 6.38
CA PHE A 185 -5.51 -8.41 5.22
C PHE A 185 -4.05 -8.53 5.61
N ARG A 186 -3.64 -7.77 6.63
CA ARG A 186 -2.24 -7.68 7.02
C ARG A 186 -2.08 -7.47 8.50
N VAL A 187 -1.07 -8.09 9.08
CA VAL A 187 -0.61 -7.83 10.44
C VAL A 187 0.87 -7.48 10.39
N LYS A 188 1.23 -6.34 10.95
CA LYS A 188 2.62 -5.90 11.13
C LYS A 188 2.87 -5.65 12.60
N GLY A 189 4.11 -5.83 13.04
CA GLY A 189 4.45 -5.46 14.41
C GLY A 189 5.88 -5.78 14.78
N PHE A 190 6.23 -5.40 16.00
CA PHE A 190 7.53 -5.67 16.56
C PHE A 190 7.38 -6.31 17.92
N LEU A 191 8.25 -7.28 18.18
CA LEU A 191 8.38 -7.99 19.44
C LEU A 191 9.78 -7.79 19.98
N GLU A 192 9.89 -7.36 21.23
CA GLU A 192 11.19 -7.28 21.93
C GLU A 192 11.62 -8.68 22.37
N LEU A 193 12.85 -9.04 22.04
CA LEU A 193 13.44 -10.30 22.40
C LEU A 193 14.18 -10.22 23.76
N PRO A 194 14.36 -11.33 24.48
CA PRO A 194 15.03 -11.33 25.79
C PRO A 194 16.48 -10.81 25.78
N ASP A 195 17.14 -10.86 24.64
CA ASP A 195 18.50 -10.39 24.40
C ASP A 195 18.59 -8.87 24.06
N GLY A 196 17.45 -8.17 24.06
CA GLY A 196 17.35 -6.76 23.73
C GLY A 196 17.26 -6.46 22.23
N ASN A 197 17.34 -7.45 21.38
CA ASN A 197 17.04 -7.30 19.96
C ASN A 197 15.53 -7.25 19.71
N TRP A 198 15.15 -6.86 18.51
CA TRP A 198 13.76 -6.82 18.09
C TRP A 198 13.50 -7.83 16.97
N MET A 199 12.28 -8.28 16.91
CA MET A 199 11.80 -9.11 15.82
C MET A 199 10.60 -8.44 15.18
N GLU A 200 10.74 -8.13 13.89
CA GLU A 200 9.66 -7.62 13.06
C GLU A 200 8.79 -8.76 12.57
N LEU A 201 7.48 -8.64 12.76
CA LEU A 201 6.45 -9.46 12.15
C LEU A 201 5.89 -8.75 10.92
N ASN A 202 5.76 -9.47 9.83
CA ASN A 202 4.97 -9.08 8.68
C ASN A 202 4.18 -10.31 8.21
N ALA A 203 2.85 -10.23 8.25
CA ALA A 203 1.99 -11.35 7.92
C ALA A 203 0.83 -10.92 7.02
N THR A 204 0.52 -11.79 6.07
CA THR A 204 -0.69 -11.80 5.23
C THR A 204 -1.36 -13.16 5.36
N ARG A 205 -2.48 -13.39 4.66
CA ARG A 205 -3.14 -14.71 4.65
C ARG A 205 -2.26 -15.82 4.06
N HIS A 206 -1.29 -15.47 3.22
CA HIS A 206 -0.48 -16.42 2.47
C HIS A 206 0.93 -16.57 3.03
N GLU A 207 1.39 -15.60 3.79
CA GLU A 207 2.77 -15.55 4.24
C GLU A 207 2.87 -14.92 5.63
N MET A 208 3.77 -15.45 6.45
CA MET A 208 4.13 -14.88 7.74
C MET A 208 5.64 -14.94 7.91
N THR A 209 6.26 -13.78 8.02
CA THR A 209 7.71 -13.63 8.17
C THR A 209 8.06 -12.97 9.50
N PHE A 210 9.17 -13.41 10.07
CA PHE A 210 9.78 -12.82 11.24
C PHE A 210 11.24 -12.51 10.93
N THR A 211 11.62 -11.24 11.03
CA THR A 211 12.96 -10.76 10.73
C THR A 211 13.56 -10.10 11.97
N ILE A 212 14.81 -10.45 12.30
CA ILE A 212 15.52 -9.81 13.41
C ILE A 212 15.97 -8.41 12.99
N CYS A 213 15.72 -7.44 13.84
CA CYS A 213 16.15 -6.05 13.66
C CYS A 213 16.72 -5.47 14.97
N THR A 214 17.45 -4.38 14.86
CA THR A 214 18.13 -3.75 15.99
C THR A 214 17.25 -2.74 16.74
N GLU A 215 16.21 -2.25 16.07
CA GLU A 215 15.31 -1.23 16.62
C GLU A 215 13.86 -1.62 16.34
N GLY A 216 12.97 -1.31 17.27
CA GLY A 216 11.55 -1.57 17.13
C GLY A 216 10.74 -0.83 18.20
N GLN A 217 9.44 -0.97 18.13
CA GLN A 217 8.50 -0.45 19.12
C GLN A 217 7.46 -1.53 19.43
N LYS A 218 7.12 -1.74 20.71
CA LYS A 218 6.10 -2.71 21.12
C LYS A 218 4.72 -2.34 20.57
N VAL A 219 4.49 -2.65 19.30
CA VAL A 219 3.24 -2.39 18.59
C VAL A 219 2.95 -3.54 17.62
N VAL A 220 1.69 -3.93 17.60
CA VAL A 220 1.14 -4.81 16.55
C VAL A 220 0.00 -4.05 15.88
N ILE A 221 0.05 -3.94 14.57
CA ILE A 221 -0.92 -3.23 13.75
C ILE A 221 -1.66 -4.28 12.90
N VAL A 222 -2.97 -4.34 13.09
CA VAL A 222 -3.88 -5.18 12.30
C VAL A 222 -4.57 -4.29 11.29
N ILE A 223 -4.51 -4.64 10.01
CA ILE A 223 -5.11 -3.90 8.90
C ILE A 223 -6.16 -4.79 8.23
N GLY A 224 -7.33 -4.24 7.99
CA GLY A 224 -8.44 -4.98 7.37
C GLY A 224 -9.71 -4.15 7.26
N GLU A 225 -10.79 -4.82 6.89
CA GLU A 225 -12.14 -4.25 6.81
C GLU A 225 -13.01 -4.81 7.94
N LYS A 226 -13.95 -3.99 8.43
CA LYS A 226 -14.91 -4.39 9.45
C LYS A 226 -14.24 -5.07 10.65
N LEU A 227 -13.11 -4.49 11.07
CA LEU A 227 -12.33 -5.04 12.17
C LEU A 227 -13.11 -4.94 13.48
N ASN A 228 -13.31 -6.08 14.14
CA ASN A 228 -13.88 -6.15 15.47
C ASN A 228 -12.74 -6.27 16.50
N GLN A 229 -12.66 -5.29 17.42
CA GLN A 229 -11.81 -5.46 18.59
C GLN A 229 -12.48 -6.46 19.52
N PRO A 230 -11.84 -7.58 19.89
CA PRO A 230 -12.32 -8.36 21.02
C PRO A 230 -12.18 -7.50 22.29
N MET A 231 -13.28 -7.34 23.00
CA MET A 231 -13.29 -6.71 24.32
C MET A 231 -12.44 -7.53 25.30
#